data_5ac7fd922111d810d90878641a067479
#
_entry.id   5ac7fd922111d810d90878641a067479
#
_cell.length_a   1.000
_cell.length_b   1.000
_cell.length_c   1.000
_cell.angle_alpha   90.00
_cell.angle_beta   90.00
_cell.angle_gamma   90.00
#
_symmetry.space_group_name_H-M   'P 1'
#
loop_
_entity.id
_entity.type
_entity.pdbx_description
1 polymer ?
#
loop_
_entity_poly.entity_id
_entity_poly.type
_entity_poly.pdbx_seq_one_letter_code
_entity_poly.pdbx_strand_id
1 'polypeptide(L)'
;MFIDRAKIRIRGGHGGNGVTAFRREKFVPRGGPSGGDGGRGGDVWIIANESLNTLLHLRYNPEHVAGRGLHGEGSNRTGSEGADAIVRVPIGTQVFDPRTTDLLFDLDEDGTRWLAARGGRGGFGNAHFATSTNRAPRYHQEGSPGEEFEFQLELKLLADVGLVGFPNAGKSTFISRISAARPKIADYPFTTLEPHLGVVDMGDFRTFVVADIPGLIEGAHEGHGLGDRFLRHLERTKLLLHLVDVSSSSGRDSVSDYEVINRELAAYGARLDAQPQVVVATKVDALDEPDRVERLRECATKDGRLFFAISSVTGAGVPELLKAIARELGEIRNSSSNLQLRGVNEELLVGTS
;
A
#
# COMPACT_ATOMS: atom_id res chain seq x y z
N MET A 1 -7.41 -3.13 14.43
CA MET A 1 -8.65 -2.95 13.65
C MET A 1 -8.24 -2.62 12.22
N PHE A 2 -8.65 -3.38 11.23
CA PHE A 2 -8.36 -3.16 9.82
C PHE A 2 -9.43 -2.26 9.18
N ILE A 3 -9.01 -1.28 8.38
CA ILE A 3 -9.90 -0.36 7.68
C ILE A 3 -9.45 -0.26 6.23
N ASP A 4 -10.37 -0.61 5.33
CA ASP A 4 -10.22 -0.62 3.87
C ASP A 4 -10.83 0.62 3.19
N ARG A 5 -11.58 1.44 3.93
CA ARG A 5 -12.21 2.67 3.43
C ARG A 5 -11.97 3.81 4.40
N ALA A 6 -11.56 4.95 3.88
CA ALA A 6 -11.41 6.18 4.65
C ALA A 6 -11.88 7.38 3.83
N LYS A 7 -12.47 8.36 4.50
CA LYS A 7 -12.74 9.67 3.90
C LYS A 7 -11.72 10.65 4.44
N ILE A 8 -11.11 11.43 3.54
CA ILE A 8 -10.14 12.44 3.88
C ILE A 8 -10.53 13.78 3.27
N ARG A 9 -10.18 14.86 3.99
CA ARG A 9 -10.26 16.23 3.50
C ARG A 9 -8.85 16.75 3.31
N ILE A 10 -8.60 17.28 2.12
CA ILE A 10 -7.28 17.76 1.70
C ILE A 10 -7.39 19.23 1.36
N ARG A 11 -6.44 20.03 1.85
CA ARG A 11 -6.34 21.45 1.53
C ARG A 11 -4.91 21.83 1.20
N GLY A 12 -4.69 22.38 0.00
CA GLY A 12 -3.46 23.03 -0.38
C GLY A 12 -3.20 24.28 0.50
N GLY A 13 -1.93 24.60 0.70
CA GLY A 13 -1.52 25.76 1.47
C GLY A 13 -2.03 27.06 0.83
N HIS A 14 -2.41 28.03 1.63
CA HIS A 14 -2.75 29.37 1.14
C HIS A 14 -1.47 30.11 0.70
N GLY A 15 -1.50 30.82 -0.41
CA GLY A 15 -0.40 31.70 -0.82
C GLY A 15 -0.20 32.87 0.16
N GLY A 16 1.01 33.30 0.31
CA GLY A 16 1.36 34.50 1.07
C GLY A 16 0.89 35.76 0.35
N ASN A 17 0.55 36.82 1.07
CA ASN A 17 0.22 38.10 0.45
C ASN A 17 1.50 38.82 0.00
N GLY A 18 1.44 39.54 -1.09
CA GLY A 18 2.45 40.56 -1.39
C GLY A 18 2.46 41.68 -0.34
N VAL A 19 3.42 42.55 -0.39
CA VAL A 19 3.50 43.66 0.55
C VAL A 19 3.65 45.00 -0.18
N THR A 20 3.11 46.06 0.41
CA THR A 20 3.35 47.44 -0.01
C THR A 20 4.46 48.06 0.82
N ALA A 21 5.65 48.16 0.23
CA ALA A 21 6.80 48.77 0.88
C ALA A 21 7.45 49.80 -0.07
N PHE A 22 8.14 50.75 0.54
CA PHE A 22 8.92 51.78 -0.20
C PHE A 22 10.31 51.81 0.39
N ARG A 23 11.31 51.95 -0.51
CA ARG A 23 12.70 52.11 -0.13
C ARG A 23 12.89 53.42 0.63
N ARG A 24 13.54 53.36 1.81
CA ARG A 24 13.89 54.52 2.63
C ARG A 24 15.33 54.42 3.01
N GLU A 25 16.14 55.32 2.46
CA GLU A 25 17.58 55.39 2.76
C GLU A 25 17.99 56.85 3.04
N LYS A 26 19.10 57.02 3.76
CA LYS A 26 19.57 58.33 4.26
C LYS A 26 19.68 59.43 3.18
N PHE A 27 19.97 59.05 1.96
CA PHE A 27 20.14 59.99 0.83
C PHE A 27 19.13 59.77 -0.31
N VAL A 28 18.09 58.93 -0.09
CA VAL A 28 17.06 58.67 -1.09
C VAL A 28 15.68 58.91 -0.47
N PRO A 29 15.26 60.18 -0.31
CA PRO A 29 14.01 60.52 0.39
C PRO A 29 12.73 60.08 -0.34
N ARG A 30 12.81 59.84 -1.66
CA ARG A 30 11.71 59.34 -2.50
C ARG A 30 12.11 58.03 -3.16
N GLY A 31 12.45 57.00 -2.34
CA GLY A 31 12.70 55.65 -2.86
C GLY A 31 11.47 55.06 -3.54
N GLY A 32 11.69 54.28 -4.60
CA GLY A 32 10.63 53.58 -5.34
C GLY A 32 9.96 52.49 -4.52
N PRO A 33 8.89 51.87 -5.09
CA PRO A 33 8.26 50.71 -4.50
C PRO A 33 9.28 49.56 -4.36
N SER A 34 9.24 48.88 -3.20
CA SER A 34 10.18 47.82 -2.85
C SER A 34 9.50 46.68 -2.13
N GLY A 35 8.19 46.55 -2.25
CA GLY A 35 7.46 45.43 -1.67
C GLY A 35 7.65 44.15 -2.48
N GLY A 36 8.09 43.11 -1.80
CA GLY A 36 8.26 41.77 -2.38
C GLY A 36 6.96 40.99 -2.49
N ASP A 37 6.99 39.89 -3.25
CA ASP A 37 5.86 39.00 -3.49
C ASP A 37 5.69 38.02 -2.33
N GLY A 38 4.47 37.51 -2.13
CA GLY A 38 4.23 36.41 -1.22
C GLY A 38 4.71 35.09 -1.79
N GLY A 39 5.07 34.16 -0.90
CA GLY A 39 5.43 32.78 -1.25
C GLY A 39 4.22 31.97 -1.71
N ARG A 40 4.44 30.98 -2.53
CA ARG A 40 3.42 30.00 -2.90
C ARG A 40 3.04 29.13 -1.68
N GLY A 41 1.79 28.72 -1.56
CA GLY A 41 1.38 27.66 -0.62
C GLY A 41 1.88 26.30 -1.05
N GLY A 42 2.12 25.41 -0.09
CA GLY A 42 2.52 24.02 -0.36
C GLY A 42 1.42 23.20 -1.01
N ASP A 43 1.80 22.17 -1.74
CA ASP A 43 0.90 21.22 -2.38
C ASP A 43 0.59 20.05 -1.43
N VAL A 44 -0.49 19.29 -1.72
CA VAL A 44 -0.77 18.01 -1.02
C VAL A 44 -0.60 16.86 -1.99
N TRP A 45 0.25 15.93 -1.59
CA TRP A 45 0.57 14.72 -2.34
C TRP A 45 0.06 13.48 -1.63
N ILE A 46 -0.56 12.57 -2.37
CA ILE A 46 -0.84 11.21 -1.90
C ILE A 46 0.23 10.30 -2.49
N ILE A 47 0.87 9.49 -1.64
CA ILE A 47 1.98 8.63 -2.03
C ILE A 47 1.72 7.20 -1.54
N ALA A 48 1.83 6.23 -2.45
CA ALA A 48 1.79 4.82 -2.12
C ALA A 48 3.04 4.41 -1.33
N ASN A 49 2.86 3.59 -0.30
CA ASN A 49 3.93 3.09 0.55
C ASN A 49 3.69 1.63 0.91
N GLU A 50 4.64 0.76 0.56
CA GLU A 50 4.58 -0.69 0.82
C GLU A 50 4.59 -1.06 2.31
N SER A 51 5.08 -0.17 3.18
CA SER A 51 5.11 -0.40 4.63
C SER A 51 3.74 -0.31 5.29
N LEU A 52 2.74 0.22 4.59
CA LEU A 52 1.38 0.39 5.09
C LEU A 52 0.46 -0.71 4.54
N ASN A 53 -0.41 -1.26 5.40
CA ASN A 53 -1.37 -2.30 5.02
C ASN A 53 -2.83 -1.93 5.36
N THR A 54 -3.07 -0.72 5.88
CA THR A 54 -4.40 -0.28 6.30
C THR A 54 -4.55 1.23 6.21
N LEU A 55 -5.77 1.70 5.99
CA LEU A 55 -6.11 3.12 6.02
C LEU A 55 -6.49 3.63 7.42
N LEU A 56 -6.22 2.85 8.48
CA LEU A 56 -6.63 3.16 9.85
C LEU A 56 -6.14 4.53 10.33
N HIS A 57 -4.89 4.89 10.04
CA HIS A 57 -4.30 6.17 10.43
C HIS A 57 -5.04 7.37 9.82
N LEU A 58 -5.59 7.23 8.61
CA LEU A 58 -6.36 8.28 7.94
C LEU A 58 -7.77 8.43 8.50
N ARG A 59 -8.32 7.37 9.08
CA ARG A 59 -9.60 7.46 9.80
C ARG A 59 -9.48 8.28 11.08
N TYR A 60 -8.34 8.19 11.78
CA TYR A 60 -8.08 8.98 12.98
C TYR A 60 -7.64 10.41 12.64
N ASN A 61 -6.96 10.61 11.52
CA ASN A 61 -6.49 11.90 11.05
C ASN A 61 -7.03 12.16 9.63
N PRO A 62 -8.31 12.57 9.49
CA PRO A 62 -8.92 12.72 8.18
C PRO A 62 -8.57 14.03 7.48
N GLU A 63 -8.00 15.01 8.18
CA GLU A 63 -7.68 16.33 7.62
C GLU A 63 -6.17 16.46 7.35
N HIS A 64 -5.83 16.86 6.12
CA HIS A 64 -4.46 17.09 5.68
C HIS A 64 -4.35 18.44 5.01
N VAL A 65 -3.53 19.32 5.59
CA VAL A 65 -3.36 20.70 5.14
C VAL A 65 -1.88 20.96 4.88
N ALA A 66 -1.55 21.47 3.69
CA ALA A 66 -0.20 21.89 3.36
C ALA A 66 0.16 23.24 3.99
N GLY A 67 1.46 23.52 4.06
CA GLY A 67 1.99 24.74 4.63
C GLY A 67 1.54 26.00 3.86
N ARG A 68 1.30 27.08 4.60
CA ARG A 68 1.01 28.40 4.01
C ARG A 68 2.31 29.04 3.51
N GLY A 69 2.28 29.72 2.35
CA GLY A 69 3.32 30.61 1.90
C GLY A 69 3.44 31.85 2.81
N LEU A 70 4.67 32.28 3.07
CA LEU A 70 4.91 33.48 3.86
C LEU A 70 4.60 34.75 3.05
N HIS A 71 4.27 35.82 3.77
CA HIS A 71 4.03 37.10 3.16
C HIS A 71 5.35 37.68 2.60
N GLY A 72 5.25 38.50 1.56
CA GLY A 72 6.37 39.27 1.07
C GLY A 72 6.87 40.29 2.11
N GLU A 73 8.11 40.68 2.01
CA GLU A 73 8.73 41.66 2.87
C GLU A 73 9.20 42.89 2.08
N GLY A 74 9.63 43.93 2.79
CA GLY A 74 10.27 45.07 2.18
C GLY A 74 11.60 44.70 1.52
N SER A 75 12.16 45.62 0.72
CA SER A 75 13.41 45.42 -0.01
C SER A 75 13.36 44.30 -1.06
N ASN A 76 12.22 44.16 -1.71
CA ASN A 76 11.93 43.13 -2.73
C ASN A 76 12.17 41.70 -2.28
N ARG A 77 12.00 41.41 -0.97
CA ARG A 77 12.14 40.05 -0.46
C ARG A 77 10.85 39.29 -0.67
N THR A 78 10.93 38.21 -1.45
CA THR A 78 9.82 37.26 -1.62
C THR A 78 9.65 36.41 -0.38
N GLY A 79 8.41 36.17 0.04
CA GLY A 79 8.10 35.22 1.11
C GLY A 79 8.49 33.81 0.72
N SER A 80 8.90 32.98 1.68
CA SER A 80 9.21 31.58 1.42
C SER A 80 7.95 30.77 1.09
N GLU A 81 8.13 29.74 0.29
CA GLU A 81 7.05 28.79 -0.03
C GLU A 81 6.62 27.97 1.19
N GLY A 82 5.36 27.57 1.22
CA GLY A 82 4.82 26.67 2.22
C GLY A 82 5.30 25.24 1.98
N ALA A 83 5.51 24.49 3.05
CA ALA A 83 5.89 23.09 2.95
C ALA A 83 4.74 22.23 2.38
N ASP A 84 5.08 21.28 1.52
CA ASP A 84 4.13 20.30 1.01
C ASP A 84 3.67 19.36 2.12
N ALA A 85 2.43 18.89 2.01
CA ALA A 85 1.88 17.83 2.87
C ALA A 85 1.89 16.49 2.12
N ILE A 86 2.37 15.45 2.78
CA ILE A 86 2.46 14.10 2.23
C ILE A 86 1.50 13.19 2.98
N VAL A 87 0.52 12.66 2.27
CA VAL A 87 -0.41 11.64 2.76
C VAL A 87 0.06 10.28 2.25
N ARG A 88 0.53 9.42 3.17
CA ARG A 88 0.96 8.08 2.80
C ARG A 88 -0.20 7.12 2.87
N VAL A 89 -0.34 6.28 1.84
CA VAL A 89 -1.38 5.26 1.73
C VAL A 89 -0.77 3.91 1.35
N PRO A 90 -1.42 2.78 1.66
CA PRO A 90 -0.98 1.47 1.18
C PRO A 90 -0.99 1.37 -0.35
N ILE A 91 -0.14 0.50 -0.90
CA ILE A 91 -0.21 0.10 -2.32
C ILE A 91 -1.59 -0.52 -2.59
N GLY A 92 -2.16 -0.21 -3.76
CA GLY A 92 -3.51 -0.66 -4.15
C GLY A 92 -4.62 0.23 -3.60
N THR A 93 -4.29 1.43 -3.08
CA THR A 93 -5.29 2.41 -2.68
C THR A 93 -5.85 3.13 -3.91
N GLN A 94 -7.16 3.08 -4.05
CA GLN A 94 -7.92 3.82 -5.06
C GLN A 94 -8.52 5.08 -4.45
N VAL A 95 -8.47 6.15 -5.22
CA VAL A 95 -9.01 7.47 -4.84
C VAL A 95 -10.26 7.73 -5.65
N PHE A 96 -11.38 7.97 -4.98
CA PHE A 96 -12.68 8.26 -5.59
C PHE A 96 -13.16 9.65 -5.23
N ASP A 97 -13.92 10.27 -6.16
CA ASP A 97 -14.74 11.44 -5.84
C ASP A 97 -15.94 10.98 -5.01
N PRO A 98 -16.14 11.49 -3.78
CA PRO A 98 -17.26 11.07 -2.93
C PRO A 98 -18.63 11.46 -3.45
N ARG A 99 -18.72 12.34 -4.46
CA ARG A 99 -19.98 12.83 -5.03
C ARG A 99 -20.42 12.02 -6.26
N THR A 100 -19.47 11.71 -7.15
CA THR A 100 -19.74 11.01 -8.41
C THR A 100 -19.41 9.52 -8.32
N THR A 101 -18.64 9.10 -7.31
CA THR A 101 -18.07 7.76 -7.19
C THR A 101 -17.12 7.36 -8.32
N ASP A 102 -16.64 8.35 -9.09
CA ASP A 102 -15.67 8.12 -10.16
C ASP A 102 -14.30 7.83 -9.58
N LEU A 103 -13.59 6.88 -10.19
CA LEU A 103 -12.19 6.61 -9.87
C LEU A 103 -11.32 7.75 -10.44
N LEU A 104 -10.67 8.49 -9.55
CA LEU A 104 -9.76 9.58 -9.91
C LEU A 104 -8.33 9.10 -10.12
N PHE A 105 -7.86 8.18 -9.28
CA PHE A 105 -6.50 7.65 -9.36
C PHE A 105 -6.39 6.27 -8.69
N ASP A 106 -5.46 5.44 -9.17
CA ASP A 106 -5.10 4.13 -8.61
C ASP A 106 -3.61 4.14 -8.25
N LEU A 107 -3.29 3.90 -6.97
CA LEU A 107 -1.93 3.88 -6.45
C LEU A 107 -1.47 2.42 -6.30
N ASP A 108 -1.17 1.78 -7.42
CA ASP A 108 -0.90 0.33 -7.56
C ASP A 108 0.57 -0.08 -7.40
N GLU A 109 1.51 0.88 -7.42
CA GLU A 109 2.94 0.64 -7.26
C GLU A 109 3.54 1.47 -6.12
N ASP A 110 4.59 0.95 -5.45
CA ASP A 110 5.29 1.68 -4.38
C ASP A 110 5.92 2.98 -4.90
N GLY A 111 5.81 4.03 -4.10
CA GLY A 111 6.33 5.33 -4.46
C GLY A 111 5.52 6.09 -5.50
N THR A 112 4.45 5.51 -6.07
CA THR A 112 3.51 6.23 -6.95
C THR A 112 2.97 7.46 -6.24
N ARG A 113 3.03 8.62 -6.93
CA ARG A 113 2.65 9.93 -6.39
C ARG A 113 1.50 10.52 -7.17
N TRP A 114 0.52 11.05 -6.47
CA TRP A 114 -0.58 11.79 -7.05
C TRP A 114 -0.71 13.16 -6.38
N LEU A 115 -0.77 14.22 -7.22
CA LEU A 115 -1.00 15.58 -6.76
C LEU A 115 -2.49 15.76 -6.47
N ALA A 116 -2.85 15.73 -5.19
CA ALA A 116 -4.25 15.73 -4.75
C ALA A 116 -4.85 17.13 -4.59
N ALA A 117 -4.03 18.12 -4.21
CA ALA A 117 -4.47 19.52 -4.16
C ALA A 117 -3.26 20.46 -4.33
N ARG A 118 -3.45 21.50 -5.11
CA ARG A 118 -2.43 22.53 -5.35
C ARG A 118 -2.50 23.62 -4.32
N GLY A 119 -1.32 24.11 -3.89
CA GLY A 119 -1.21 25.33 -3.10
C GLY A 119 -1.58 26.59 -3.87
N GLY A 120 -2.06 27.57 -3.14
CA GLY A 120 -2.40 28.88 -3.67
C GLY A 120 -1.18 29.66 -4.14
N ARG A 121 -1.35 30.52 -5.11
CA ARG A 121 -0.28 31.41 -5.61
C ARG A 121 -0.03 32.52 -4.61
N GLY A 122 1.25 32.90 -4.45
CA GLY A 122 1.61 34.13 -3.74
C GLY A 122 1.10 35.38 -4.46
N GLY A 123 0.72 36.38 -3.69
CA GLY A 123 0.30 37.67 -4.21
C GLY A 123 1.50 38.52 -4.59
N PHE A 124 1.36 39.36 -5.59
CA PHE A 124 2.43 40.28 -6.01
C PHE A 124 2.57 41.47 -5.06
N GLY A 125 3.82 41.86 -4.79
CA GLY A 125 4.16 43.09 -4.06
C GLY A 125 3.98 44.36 -4.91
N ASN A 126 3.99 45.51 -4.28
CA ASN A 126 3.78 46.77 -5.00
C ASN A 126 4.89 47.10 -6.01
N ALA A 127 6.07 46.53 -5.86
CA ALA A 127 7.17 46.71 -6.84
C ALA A 127 6.78 46.12 -8.21
N HIS A 128 5.99 45.06 -8.26
CA HIS A 128 5.53 44.42 -9.50
C HIS A 128 4.58 45.33 -10.31
N PHE A 129 3.82 46.21 -9.65
CA PHE A 129 2.84 47.09 -10.28
C PHE A 129 3.39 48.46 -10.68
N ALA A 130 4.69 48.68 -10.53
CA ALA A 130 5.32 49.90 -10.93
C ALA A 130 5.38 50.05 -12.46
N THR A 131 4.83 51.12 -12.98
CA THR A 131 4.84 51.45 -14.41
C THR A 131 5.32 52.90 -14.63
N SER A 132 5.53 53.30 -15.89
CA SER A 132 5.92 54.69 -16.24
C SER A 132 4.87 55.73 -15.81
N THR A 133 3.57 55.32 -15.80
CA THR A 133 2.46 56.16 -15.39
C THR A 133 2.14 56.05 -13.91
N ASN A 134 2.33 54.90 -13.29
CA ASN A 134 2.12 54.68 -11.86
C ASN A 134 3.45 54.26 -11.22
N ARG A 135 4.31 55.22 -10.90
CA ARG A 135 5.66 55.00 -10.37
C ARG A 135 5.72 54.59 -8.90
N ALA A 136 4.63 54.74 -8.14
CA ALA A 136 4.57 54.53 -6.71
C ALA A 136 3.25 53.84 -6.29
N PRO A 137 2.94 52.61 -6.78
CA PRO A 137 1.71 51.92 -6.42
C PRO A 137 1.65 51.65 -4.90
N ARG A 138 0.48 51.92 -4.32
CA ARG A 138 0.24 51.78 -2.87
C ARG A 138 -0.67 50.57 -2.57
N TYR A 139 -0.69 49.60 -3.43
CA TYR A 139 -1.44 48.37 -3.30
C TYR A 139 -0.56 47.17 -3.61
N HIS A 140 -0.95 46.05 -3.12
CA HIS A 140 -0.36 44.76 -3.39
C HIS A 140 -1.49 43.77 -3.69
N GLN A 141 -1.16 42.58 -4.14
CA GLN A 141 -2.11 41.50 -4.36
C GLN A 141 -2.08 40.55 -3.16
N GLU A 142 -3.25 40.08 -2.74
CA GLU A 142 -3.38 39.03 -1.77
C GLU A 142 -3.02 37.67 -2.42
N GLY A 143 -2.48 36.75 -1.60
CA GLY A 143 -2.30 35.36 -2.02
C GLY A 143 -3.64 34.66 -2.26
N SER A 144 -3.67 33.75 -3.19
CA SER A 144 -4.88 32.94 -3.44
C SER A 144 -4.99 31.78 -2.45
N PRO A 145 -6.23 31.33 -2.16
CA PRO A 145 -6.42 30.09 -1.40
C PRO A 145 -5.86 28.88 -2.18
N GLY A 146 -5.44 27.86 -1.47
CA GLY A 146 -5.16 26.55 -2.05
C GLY A 146 -6.45 25.84 -2.43
N GLU A 147 -6.33 24.81 -3.25
CA GLU A 147 -7.43 23.92 -3.61
C GLU A 147 -7.88 23.12 -2.39
N GLU A 148 -9.18 22.82 -2.31
CA GLU A 148 -9.77 22.03 -1.25
C GLU A 148 -10.66 20.94 -1.83
N PHE A 149 -10.41 19.67 -1.44
CA PHE A 149 -11.14 18.51 -1.91
C PHE A 149 -11.45 17.56 -0.76
N GLU A 150 -12.51 16.79 -0.94
CA GLU A 150 -12.80 15.59 -0.16
C GLU A 150 -12.65 14.37 -1.08
N PHE A 151 -11.97 13.33 -0.57
CA PHE A 151 -11.78 12.08 -1.29
C PHE A 151 -12.25 10.91 -0.45
N GLN A 152 -12.78 9.91 -1.13
CA GLN A 152 -13.00 8.59 -0.56
C GLN A 152 -11.86 7.68 -1.03
N LEU A 153 -11.14 7.13 -0.07
CA LEU A 153 -10.09 6.16 -0.33
C LEU A 153 -10.64 4.76 -0.10
N GLU A 154 -10.36 3.86 -1.03
CA GLU A 154 -10.67 2.45 -0.93
C GLU A 154 -9.39 1.64 -1.19
N LEU A 155 -9.05 0.78 -0.27
CA LEU A 155 -7.91 -0.11 -0.40
C LEU A 155 -8.35 -1.41 -1.08
N LYS A 156 -7.84 -1.66 -2.29
CA LYS A 156 -7.89 -2.98 -2.89
C LYS A 156 -6.99 -3.90 -2.07
N LEU A 157 -7.58 -4.79 -1.32
CA LEU A 157 -6.84 -5.75 -0.52
C LEU A 157 -6.06 -6.70 -1.42
N LEU A 158 -4.76 -6.42 -1.58
CA LEU A 158 -3.82 -7.40 -2.09
C LEU A 158 -3.45 -8.30 -0.91
N ALA A 159 -3.64 -9.60 -1.05
CA ALA A 159 -3.22 -10.53 -0.01
C ALA A 159 -1.68 -10.58 0.04
N ASP A 160 -1.11 -10.46 1.24
CA ASP A 160 0.32 -10.70 1.44
C ASP A 160 0.64 -12.20 1.34
N VAL A 161 -0.32 -13.04 1.77
CA VAL A 161 -0.18 -14.49 1.85
C VAL A 161 -1.33 -15.17 1.12
N GLY A 162 -1.01 -16.02 0.16
CA GLY A 162 -1.97 -16.86 -0.55
C GLY A 162 -2.06 -18.27 0.06
N LEU A 163 -3.28 -18.77 0.31
CA LEU A 163 -3.47 -20.15 0.71
C LEU A 163 -3.69 -21.03 -0.52
N VAL A 164 -2.91 -22.08 -0.65
CA VAL A 164 -3.05 -23.10 -1.69
C VAL A 164 -3.24 -24.46 -1.05
N GLY A 165 -3.94 -25.35 -1.73
CA GLY A 165 -4.22 -26.70 -1.24
C GLY A 165 -5.55 -27.22 -1.74
N PHE A 166 -5.74 -28.53 -1.67
CA PHE A 166 -6.95 -29.21 -2.10
C PHE A 166 -8.22 -28.72 -1.39
N PRO A 167 -9.40 -28.94 -1.96
CA PRO A 167 -10.67 -28.74 -1.26
C PRO A 167 -10.67 -29.51 0.07
N ASN A 168 -11.24 -28.92 1.10
CA ASN A 168 -11.28 -29.46 2.46
C ASN A 168 -9.93 -29.64 3.17
N ALA A 169 -8.83 -29.11 2.64
CA ALA A 169 -7.54 -29.08 3.33
C ALA A 169 -7.52 -28.16 4.57
N GLY A 170 -8.65 -27.53 4.92
CA GLY A 170 -8.78 -26.70 6.12
C GLY A 170 -8.48 -25.22 5.90
N LYS A 171 -8.38 -24.73 4.66
CA LYS A 171 -8.05 -23.33 4.33
C LYS A 171 -9.00 -22.33 4.99
N SER A 172 -10.30 -22.47 4.77
CA SER A 172 -11.30 -21.54 5.33
C SER A 172 -11.40 -21.63 6.85
N THR A 173 -11.20 -22.82 7.44
CA THR A 173 -11.12 -23.01 8.90
C THR A 173 -9.89 -22.30 9.46
N PHE A 174 -8.75 -22.39 8.79
CA PHE A 174 -7.53 -21.71 9.17
C PHE A 174 -7.71 -20.18 9.15
N ILE A 175 -8.23 -19.62 8.06
CA ILE A 175 -8.53 -18.17 7.98
C ILE A 175 -9.46 -17.72 9.12
N SER A 176 -10.52 -18.48 9.39
CA SER A 176 -11.46 -18.15 10.47
C SER A 176 -10.78 -18.16 11.84
N ARG A 177 -9.77 -19.01 12.04
CA ARG A 177 -9.03 -19.13 13.29
C ARG A 177 -8.05 -17.98 13.53
N ILE A 178 -7.36 -17.53 12.46
CA ILE A 178 -6.28 -16.54 12.56
C ILE A 178 -6.75 -15.09 12.39
N SER A 179 -7.94 -14.89 11.82
CA SER A 179 -8.44 -13.56 11.52
C SER A 179 -8.84 -12.81 12.79
N ALA A 180 -8.29 -11.63 12.98
CA ALA A 180 -8.63 -10.72 14.08
C ALA A 180 -10.04 -10.12 13.97
N ALA A 181 -10.66 -10.21 12.78
CA ALA A 181 -12.03 -9.81 12.50
C ALA A 181 -12.73 -10.96 11.76
N ARG A 182 -14.06 -10.95 11.67
CA ARG A 182 -14.76 -11.91 10.82
C ARG A 182 -14.18 -11.85 9.41
N PRO A 183 -13.83 -12.99 8.79
CA PRO A 183 -13.34 -13.01 7.42
C PRO A 183 -14.27 -12.20 6.53
N LYS A 184 -13.71 -11.28 5.77
CA LYS A 184 -14.48 -10.49 4.80
C LYS A 184 -14.51 -11.24 3.48
N ILE A 185 -15.68 -11.33 2.91
CA ILE A 185 -15.85 -11.66 1.50
C ILE A 185 -15.51 -10.39 0.74
N ALA A 186 -14.48 -10.44 -0.09
CA ALA A 186 -14.13 -9.30 -0.92
C ALA A 186 -14.76 -9.48 -2.31
N ASP A 187 -15.53 -8.48 -2.69
CA ASP A 187 -16.13 -8.41 -4.03
C ASP A 187 -15.07 -7.85 -4.99
N TYR A 188 -14.29 -8.73 -5.58
CA TYR A 188 -13.35 -8.35 -6.62
C TYR A 188 -14.07 -8.41 -7.97
N PRO A 189 -14.16 -7.32 -8.73
CA PRO A 189 -14.92 -7.25 -9.98
C PRO A 189 -14.44 -8.22 -11.08
N PHE A 190 -13.37 -8.97 -10.81
CA PHE A 190 -12.74 -9.92 -11.72
C PHE A 190 -12.76 -11.38 -11.21
N THR A 191 -13.37 -11.65 -10.04
CA THR A 191 -13.52 -13.02 -9.51
C THR A 191 -14.97 -13.44 -9.58
N THR A 192 -15.24 -14.60 -10.16
CA THR A 192 -16.55 -15.25 -10.12
C THR A 192 -16.76 -16.04 -8.82
N LEU A 193 -15.67 -16.26 -8.06
CA LEU A 193 -15.68 -16.85 -6.73
C LEU A 193 -15.17 -15.82 -5.75
N GLU A 194 -15.93 -15.56 -4.71
CA GLU A 194 -15.61 -14.59 -3.67
C GLU A 194 -14.47 -15.13 -2.79
N PRO A 195 -13.26 -14.55 -2.80
CA PRO A 195 -12.19 -15.00 -1.95
C PRO A 195 -12.46 -14.63 -0.48
N HIS A 196 -12.19 -15.55 0.40
CA HIS A 196 -12.23 -15.29 1.84
C HIS A 196 -10.92 -14.66 2.28
N LEU A 197 -11.01 -13.41 2.79
CA LEU A 197 -9.85 -12.68 3.31
C LEU A 197 -9.83 -12.72 4.83
N GLY A 198 -8.68 -13.07 5.38
CA GLY A 198 -8.39 -12.98 6.81
C GLY A 198 -7.32 -11.91 7.07
N VAL A 199 -7.56 -11.03 8.03
CA VAL A 199 -6.56 -10.07 8.49
C VAL A 199 -5.97 -10.56 9.80
N VAL A 200 -4.68 -10.79 9.80
CA VAL A 200 -3.91 -11.24 10.96
C VAL A 200 -3.25 -10.05 11.62
N ASP A 201 -3.52 -9.86 12.90
CA ASP A 201 -2.89 -8.83 13.74
C ASP A 201 -1.73 -9.46 14.52
N MET A 202 -0.52 -8.95 14.29
CA MET A 202 0.70 -9.40 14.94
C MET A 202 1.10 -8.54 16.15
N GLY A 203 0.26 -7.55 16.50
CA GLY A 203 0.62 -6.51 17.45
C GLY A 203 1.50 -5.42 16.84
N ASP A 204 1.80 -4.37 17.63
CA ASP A 204 2.64 -3.23 17.21
C ASP A 204 2.23 -2.61 15.87
N PHE A 205 0.93 -2.56 15.58
CA PHE A 205 0.34 -2.07 14.33
C PHE A 205 0.76 -2.84 13.07
N ARG A 206 1.36 -4.01 13.23
CA ARG A 206 1.72 -4.88 12.11
C ARG A 206 0.59 -5.85 11.80
N THR A 207 0.10 -5.78 10.58
CA THR A 207 -0.93 -6.69 10.07
C THR A 207 -0.48 -7.27 8.74
N PHE A 208 -0.96 -8.46 8.41
CA PHE A 208 -0.86 -9.00 7.06
C PHE A 208 -2.20 -9.63 6.65
N VAL A 209 -2.42 -9.69 5.35
CA VAL A 209 -3.67 -10.20 4.78
C VAL A 209 -3.43 -11.59 4.18
N VAL A 210 -4.29 -12.54 4.55
CA VAL A 210 -4.29 -13.90 4.02
C VAL A 210 -5.52 -14.08 3.16
N ALA A 211 -5.36 -14.60 1.94
CA ALA A 211 -6.46 -14.93 1.04
C ALA A 211 -6.60 -16.44 0.85
N ASP A 212 -7.82 -16.96 1.01
CA ASP A 212 -8.17 -18.28 0.50
C ASP A 212 -8.35 -18.19 -1.01
N ILE A 213 -7.63 -19.02 -1.72
CA ILE A 213 -7.61 -19.06 -3.16
C ILE A 213 -8.42 -20.28 -3.61
N PRO A 214 -9.73 -20.11 -3.89
CA PRO A 214 -10.53 -21.19 -4.43
C PRO A 214 -10.12 -21.46 -5.89
N GLY A 215 -9.98 -22.71 -6.30
CA GLY A 215 -9.86 -23.09 -7.71
C GLY A 215 -8.56 -23.70 -8.18
N LEU A 216 -7.56 -23.92 -7.31
CA LEU A 216 -6.48 -24.85 -7.59
C LEU A 216 -7.01 -26.28 -7.40
N ILE A 217 -7.51 -26.88 -8.45
CA ILE A 217 -8.03 -28.27 -8.49
C ILE A 217 -7.47 -28.89 -9.77
N GLU A 218 -7.19 -30.18 -9.70
CA GLU A 218 -6.78 -31.03 -10.81
C GLU A 218 -7.54 -30.68 -12.10
N GLY A 219 -6.82 -30.21 -13.17
CA GLY A 219 -7.41 -29.81 -14.45
C GLY A 219 -7.76 -28.33 -14.62
N ALA A 220 -7.44 -27.44 -13.68
CA ALA A 220 -7.70 -25.99 -13.83
C ALA A 220 -6.93 -25.34 -15.01
N HIS A 221 -5.85 -25.95 -15.47
CA HIS A 221 -5.06 -25.53 -16.64
C HIS A 221 -5.68 -25.90 -18.00
N GLU A 222 -6.71 -26.73 -18.04
CA GLU A 222 -7.31 -27.18 -19.30
C GLU A 222 -8.34 -26.22 -19.92
N GLY A 223 -8.35 -24.95 -19.54
CA GLY A 223 -8.96 -23.94 -20.40
C GLY A 223 -10.40 -23.52 -20.07
N HIS A 224 -10.87 -23.65 -18.87
CA HIS A 224 -12.20 -23.13 -18.49
C HIS A 224 -12.11 -21.76 -17.82
N GLY A 225 -11.48 -20.78 -18.47
CA GLY A 225 -11.70 -19.33 -18.33
C GLY A 225 -11.58 -18.63 -16.95
N LEU A 226 -11.54 -19.36 -15.85
CA LEU A 226 -11.54 -18.86 -14.47
C LEU A 226 -10.12 -18.75 -13.87
N GLY A 227 -9.16 -19.56 -14.38
CA GLY A 227 -7.82 -19.69 -13.83
C GLY A 227 -6.94 -18.43 -14.01
N ASP A 228 -6.82 -17.91 -15.22
CA ASP A 228 -5.83 -16.88 -15.59
C ASP A 228 -5.99 -15.53 -14.88
N ARG A 229 -7.21 -15.10 -14.60
CA ARG A 229 -7.44 -13.81 -13.91
C ARG A 229 -7.15 -13.91 -12.43
N PHE A 230 -7.45 -15.06 -11.86
CA PHE A 230 -7.30 -15.30 -10.43
C PHE A 230 -5.84 -15.56 -10.05
N LEU A 231 -5.11 -16.27 -10.88
CA LEU A 231 -3.69 -16.60 -10.67
C LEU A 231 -2.78 -15.37 -10.82
N ARG A 232 -3.17 -14.38 -11.61
CA ARG A 232 -2.52 -13.06 -11.60
C ARG A 232 -2.57 -12.36 -10.25
N HIS A 233 -3.52 -12.71 -9.38
CA HIS A 233 -3.58 -12.18 -8.02
C HIS A 233 -2.69 -12.97 -7.06
N LEU A 234 -2.51 -14.27 -7.30
CA LEU A 234 -1.52 -15.10 -6.63
C LEU A 234 -0.10 -14.59 -6.89
N GLU A 235 0.21 -14.24 -8.12
CA GLU A 235 1.51 -13.66 -8.49
C GLU A 235 1.85 -12.37 -7.73
N ARG A 236 0.84 -11.70 -7.19
CA ARG A 236 0.99 -10.49 -6.37
C ARG A 236 1.12 -10.78 -4.89
N THR A 237 0.84 -12.00 -4.43
CA THR A 237 1.11 -12.40 -3.04
C THR A 237 2.61 -12.53 -2.84
N LYS A 238 3.06 -12.28 -1.62
CA LYS A 238 4.50 -12.31 -1.27
C LYS A 238 4.96 -13.70 -0.82
N LEU A 239 4.03 -14.48 -0.28
CA LEU A 239 4.27 -15.79 0.31
C LEU A 239 3.09 -16.72 0.04
N LEU A 240 3.36 -18.00 -0.26
CA LEU A 240 2.34 -19.04 -0.37
C LEU A 240 2.35 -19.93 0.87
N LEU A 241 1.19 -20.24 1.41
CA LEU A 241 0.99 -21.29 2.40
C LEU A 241 0.31 -22.49 1.74
N HIS A 242 1.04 -23.56 1.59
CA HIS A 242 0.54 -24.80 1.03
C HIS A 242 -0.02 -25.69 2.15
N LEU A 243 -1.34 -25.72 2.28
CA LEU A 243 -2.05 -26.50 3.27
C LEU A 243 -2.33 -27.91 2.74
N VAL A 244 -1.79 -28.91 3.45
CA VAL A 244 -1.96 -30.34 3.11
C VAL A 244 -2.66 -31.06 4.26
N ASP A 245 -3.76 -31.73 3.95
CA ASP A 245 -4.51 -32.54 4.92
C ASP A 245 -3.77 -33.83 5.21
N VAL A 246 -3.35 -34.03 6.46
CA VAL A 246 -2.67 -35.26 6.88
C VAL A 246 -3.57 -36.25 7.60
N SER A 247 -4.87 -35.90 7.76
CA SER A 247 -5.83 -36.85 8.37
C SER A 247 -6.11 -38.05 7.45
N SER A 248 -6.30 -39.22 8.03
CA SER A 248 -6.70 -40.41 7.28
C SER A 248 -8.11 -40.33 6.73
N SER A 249 -8.95 -39.46 7.28
CA SER A 249 -10.32 -39.25 6.82
C SER A 249 -10.42 -38.68 5.40
N SER A 250 -9.35 -38.10 4.86
CA SER A 250 -9.33 -37.58 3.48
C SER A 250 -9.29 -38.67 2.42
N GLY A 251 -8.85 -39.90 2.77
CA GLY A 251 -8.64 -41.01 1.83
C GLY A 251 -7.54 -40.77 0.80
N ARG A 252 -6.77 -39.64 0.94
CA ARG A 252 -5.71 -39.20 0.02
C ARG A 252 -4.34 -39.38 0.65
N ASP A 253 -3.31 -39.52 -0.18
CA ASP A 253 -1.94 -39.48 0.28
C ASP A 253 -1.43 -38.04 0.31
N SER A 254 -0.93 -37.61 1.49
CA SER A 254 -0.48 -36.24 1.73
C SER A 254 0.70 -35.82 0.85
N VAL A 255 1.60 -36.74 0.53
CA VAL A 255 2.76 -36.47 -0.36
C VAL A 255 2.26 -36.28 -1.80
N SER A 256 1.36 -37.14 -2.26
CA SER A 256 0.78 -37.01 -3.60
C SER A 256 0.01 -35.69 -3.77
N ASP A 257 -0.79 -35.27 -2.77
CA ASP A 257 -1.49 -33.98 -2.79
C ASP A 257 -0.51 -32.80 -2.86
N TYR A 258 0.58 -32.87 -2.11
CA TYR A 258 1.64 -31.87 -2.14
C TYR A 258 2.30 -31.74 -3.53
N GLU A 259 2.65 -32.89 -4.15
CA GLU A 259 3.28 -32.92 -5.48
C GLU A 259 2.35 -32.43 -6.60
N VAL A 260 1.05 -32.77 -6.54
CA VAL A 260 0.07 -32.35 -7.54
C VAL A 260 -0.07 -30.83 -7.53
N ILE A 261 -0.25 -30.21 -6.38
CA ILE A 261 -0.38 -28.75 -6.28
C ILE A 261 0.91 -28.04 -6.75
N ASN A 262 2.08 -28.55 -6.40
CA ASN A 262 3.34 -27.97 -6.88
C ASN A 262 3.48 -28.06 -8.41
N ARG A 263 3.04 -29.16 -9.00
CA ARG A 263 3.03 -29.35 -10.44
C ARG A 263 2.08 -28.39 -11.13
N GLU A 264 0.93 -28.13 -10.53
CA GLU A 264 -0.01 -27.12 -11.02
C GLU A 264 0.56 -25.70 -10.92
N LEU A 265 1.16 -25.33 -9.79
CA LEU A 265 1.81 -24.03 -9.63
C LEU A 265 2.90 -23.80 -10.67
N ALA A 266 3.73 -24.80 -10.93
CA ALA A 266 4.76 -24.75 -11.96
C ALA A 266 4.20 -24.64 -13.39
N ALA A 267 3.08 -25.32 -13.68
CA ALA A 267 2.41 -25.25 -14.97
C ALA A 267 1.83 -23.87 -15.29
N TYR A 268 1.45 -23.10 -14.27
CA TYR A 268 0.89 -21.76 -14.44
C TYR A 268 1.90 -20.68 -14.80
N GLY A 269 3.13 -20.81 -14.39
CA GLY A 269 4.20 -19.89 -14.78
C GLY A 269 5.36 -19.84 -13.80
N ALA A 270 6.52 -19.50 -14.34
CA ALA A 270 7.78 -19.43 -13.60
C ALA A 270 7.76 -18.48 -12.39
N ARG A 271 6.85 -17.51 -12.35
CA ARG A 271 6.74 -16.55 -11.26
C ARG A 271 6.10 -17.15 -10.01
N LEU A 272 5.10 -18.01 -10.17
CA LEU A 272 4.45 -18.71 -9.06
C LEU A 272 5.31 -19.84 -8.49
N ASP A 273 6.03 -20.54 -9.37
CA ASP A 273 6.97 -21.58 -8.97
C ASP A 273 8.15 -21.03 -8.14
N ALA A 274 8.59 -19.80 -8.45
CA ALA A 274 9.67 -19.12 -7.75
C ALA A 274 9.24 -18.42 -6.45
N GLN A 275 7.95 -18.37 -6.13
CA GLN A 275 7.49 -17.71 -4.90
C GLN A 275 7.91 -18.48 -3.64
N PRO A 276 8.31 -17.75 -2.56
CA PRO A 276 8.52 -18.36 -1.27
C PRO A 276 7.30 -19.15 -0.81
N GLN A 277 7.49 -20.37 -0.36
CA GLN A 277 6.42 -21.27 0.04
C GLN A 277 6.70 -21.87 1.40
N VAL A 278 5.67 -21.92 2.26
CA VAL A 278 5.67 -22.64 3.53
C VAL A 278 4.66 -23.79 3.44
N VAL A 279 5.10 -24.99 3.77
CA VAL A 279 4.27 -26.21 3.78
C VAL A 279 3.65 -26.39 5.15
N VAL A 280 2.34 -26.58 5.18
CA VAL A 280 1.55 -26.66 6.41
C VAL A 280 0.72 -27.95 6.42
N ALA A 281 1.14 -28.92 7.25
CA ALA A 281 0.33 -30.10 7.55
C ALA A 281 -0.86 -29.70 8.43
N THR A 282 -2.08 -29.91 7.95
CA THR A 282 -3.31 -29.54 8.66
C THR A 282 -4.02 -30.74 9.25
N LYS A 283 -4.93 -30.50 10.20
CA LYS A 283 -5.75 -31.50 10.88
C LYS A 283 -4.93 -32.56 11.65
N VAL A 284 -3.85 -32.13 12.28
CA VAL A 284 -3.01 -33.03 13.11
C VAL A 284 -3.77 -33.57 14.32
N ASP A 285 -4.88 -32.96 14.71
CA ASP A 285 -5.79 -33.44 15.76
C ASP A 285 -6.60 -34.70 15.35
N ALA A 286 -6.70 -34.94 14.05
CA ALA A 286 -7.38 -36.12 13.48
C ALA A 286 -6.37 -37.08 12.81
N LEU A 287 -5.13 -37.10 13.29
CA LEU A 287 -4.04 -37.90 12.75
C LEU A 287 -4.08 -39.31 13.38
N ASP A 288 -4.27 -40.34 12.56
CA ASP A 288 -4.20 -41.73 12.99
C ASP A 288 -2.81 -42.36 12.76
N GLU A 289 -2.09 -41.86 11.73
CA GLU A 289 -0.80 -42.37 11.31
C GLU A 289 0.28 -41.26 11.36
N PRO A 290 1.15 -41.23 12.38
CA PRO A 290 2.21 -40.23 12.53
C PRO A 290 3.17 -40.14 11.33
N ASP A 291 3.40 -41.25 10.64
CA ASP A 291 4.28 -41.33 9.47
C ASP A 291 3.85 -40.42 8.31
N ARG A 292 2.57 -40.07 8.21
CA ARG A 292 2.07 -39.17 7.15
C ARG A 292 2.65 -37.76 7.28
N VAL A 293 2.77 -37.27 8.52
CA VAL A 293 3.37 -35.97 8.81
C VAL A 293 4.86 -35.99 8.50
N GLU A 294 5.55 -37.05 8.89
CA GLU A 294 6.99 -37.16 8.72
C GLU A 294 7.40 -37.27 7.25
N ARG A 295 6.70 -38.11 6.48
CA ARG A 295 6.90 -38.20 5.01
C ARG A 295 6.69 -36.86 4.32
N LEU A 296 5.65 -36.09 4.68
CA LEU A 296 5.42 -34.76 4.13
C LEU A 296 6.52 -33.78 4.53
N ARG A 297 6.99 -33.86 5.79
CA ARG A 297 8.11 -33.04 6.30
C ARG A 297 9.39 -33.29 5.52
N GLU A 298 9.72 -34.57 5.28
CA GLU A 298 10.89 -34.97 4.50
C GLU A 298 10.83 -34.39 3.08
N CYS A 299 9.69 -34.48 2.41
CA CYS A 299 9.50 -33.89 1.08
C CYS A 299 9.65 -32.39 1.09
N ALA A 300 9.02 -31.68 2.02
CA ALA A 300 9.13 -30.21 2.14
C ALA A 300 10.58 -29.78 2.42
N THR A 301 11.28 -30.49 3.31
CA THR A 301 12.69 -30.20 3.65
C THR A 301 13.62 -30.45 2.45
N LYS A 302 13.38 -31.50 1.68
CA LYS A 302 14.14 -31.82 0.47
C LYS A 302 14.01 -30.71 -0.57
N ASP A 303 12.83 -30.10 -0.66
CA ASP A 303 12.55 -28.96 -1.55
C ASP A 303 13.01 -27.61 -0.95
N GLY A 304 13.69 -27.63 0.21
CA GLY A 304 14.19 -26.41 0.90
C GLY A 304 13.09 -25.53 1.49
N ARG A 305 11.90 -26.07 1.74
CA ARG A 305 10.73 -25.33 2.23
C ARG A 305 10.57 -25.47 3.72
N LEU A 306 10.09 -24.40 4.36
CA LEU A 306 9.71 -24.44 5.78
C LEU A 306 8.48 -25.33 5.95
N PHE A 307 8.47 -26.10 7.04
CA PHE A 307 7.40 -27.02 7.36
C PHE A 307 6.83 -26.77 8.75
N PHE A 308 5.49 -26.74 8.85
CA PHE A 308 4.74 -26.64 10.11
C PHE A 308 3.59 -27.66 10.15
N ALA A 309 3.30 -28.15 11.33
CA ALA A 309 2.15 -29.04 11.59
C ALA A 309 1.18 -28.33 12.53
N ILE A 310 -0.08 -28.19 12.11
CA ILE A 310 -1.08 -27.40 12.85
C ILE A 310 -2.42 -28.12 12.96
N SER A 311 -3.17 -27.73 13.99
CA SER A 311 -4.61 -27.93 14.05
C SER A 311 -5.32 -26.59 14.12
N SER A 312 -6.10 -26.28 13.10
CA SER A 312 -6.95 -25.07 13.12
C SER A 312 -8.08 -25.16 14.14
N VAL A 313 -8.48 -26.35 14.55
CA VAL A 313 -9.54 -26.59 15.54
C VAL A 313 -9.01 -26.35 16.95
N THR A 314 -7.92 -27.02 17.33
CA THR A 314 -7.34 -26.90 18.68
C THR A 314 -6.47 -25.63 18.83
N GLY A 315 -5.91 -25.12 17.74
CA GLY A 315 -4.96 -24.01 17.72
C GLY A 315 -3.52 -24.44 17.89
N ALA A 316 -3.23 -25.74 18.01
CA ALA A 316 -1.86 -26.23 18.15
C ALA A 316 -1.02 -25.88 16.92
N GLY A 317 0.21 -25.40 17.11
CA GLY A 317 1.17 -25.03 16.07
C GLY A 317 0.85 -23.72 15.32
N VAL A 318 -0.35 -23.14 15.52
CA VAL A 318 -0.76 -21.89 14.84
C VAL A 318 0.07 -20.68 15.25
N PRO A 319 0.37 -20.42 16.55
CA PRO A 319 1.18 -19.27 16.94
C PRO A 319 2.60 -19.30 16.35
N GLU A 320 3.21 -20.47 16.29
CA GLU A 320 4.56 -20.69 15.74
C GLU A 320 4.57 -20.42 14.22
N LEU A 321 3.55 -20.91 13.51
CA LEU A 321 3.36 -20.66 12.09
C LEU A 321 3.20 -19.16 11.81
N LEU A 322 2.36 -18.43 12.57
CA LEU A 322 2.14 -17.00 12.39
C LEU A 322 3.43 -16.19 12.60
N LYS A 323 4.25 -16.56 13.61
CA LYS A 323 5.56 -15.93 13.83
C LYS A 323 6.50 -16.15 12.65
N ALA A 324 6.53 -17.37 12.11
CA ALA A 324 7.34 -17.68 10.94
C ALA A 324 6.91 -16.90 9.71
N ILE A 325 5.59 -16.83 9.43
CA ILE A 325 5.04 -16.02 8.33
C ILE A 325 5.46 -14.55 8.46
N ALA A 326 5.33 -13.97 9.67
CA ALA A 326 5.70 -12.57 9.89
C ALA A 326 7.20 -12.33 9.66
N ARG A 327 8.06 -13.28 10.02
CA ARG A 327 9.50 -13.21 9.75
C ARG A 327 9.78 -13.26 8.26
N GLU A 328 9.24 -14.24 7.55
CA GLU A 328 9.43 -14.39 6.10
C GLU A 328 8.97 -13.13 5.33
N LEU A 329 7.78 -12.61 5.66
CA LEU A 329 7.28 -11.36 5.07
C LEU A 329 8.20 -10.16 5.38
N GLY A 330 8.80 -10.12 6.57
CA GLY A 330 9.79 -9.09 6.95
C GLY A 330 11.07 -9.20 6.13
N GLU A 331 11.58 -10.38 5.91
CA GLU A 331 12.77 -10.64 5.10
C GLU A 331 12.56 -10.29 3.63
N ILE A 332 11.40 -10.65 3.06
CA ILE A 332 11.02 -10.29 1.69
C ILE A 332 10.97 -8.76 1.52
N ARG A 333 10.36 -8.03 2.47
CA ARG A 333 10.30 -6.56 2.45
C ARG A 333 11.70 -5.94 2.49
N ASN A 334 12.56 -6.41 3.38
CA ASN A 334 13.93 -5.89 3.51
C ASN A 334 14.77 -6.15 2.25
N SER A 335 14.58 -7.28 1.60
CA SER A 335 15.28 -7.61 0.35
C SER A 335 14.85 -6.70 -0.80
N SER A 336 13.55 -6.40 -0.91
CA SER A 336 13.01 -5.48 -1.91
C SER A 336 13.53 -4.05 -1.72
N SER A 337 13.54 -3.56 -0.48
CA SER A 337 14.04 -2.21 -0.15
C SER A 337 15.53 -2.03 -0.44
N ASN A 338 16.34 -3.07 -0.21
CA ASN A 338 17.78 -3.05 -0.52
C ASN A 338 18.08 -3.04 -2.03
N LEU A 339 17.25 -3.69 -2.84
CA LEU A 339 17.38 -3.66 -4.30
C LEU A 339 17.06 -2.27 -4.87
N GLN A 340 16.04 -1.60 -4.33
CA GLN A 340 15.68 -0.23 -4.74
C GLN A 340 16.77 0.79 -4.39
N LEU A 341 17.39 0.68 -3.22
CA LEU A 341 18.50 1.56 -2.81
C LEU A 341 19.76 1.37 -3.67
N ARG A 342 20.00 0.18 -4.20
CA ARG A 342 21.12 -0.07 -5.14
C ARG A 342 20.84 0.51 -6.52
N GLY A 343 19.62 0.40 -7.04
CA GLY A 343 19.24 0.99 -8.33
C GLY A 343 19.34 2.52 -8.36
N VAL A 344 18.93 3.20 -7.29
CA VAL A 344 19.04 4.67 -7.17
C VAL A 344 20.50 5.13 -7.12
N ASN A 345 21.41 4.37 -6.49
CA ASN A 345 22.83 4.71 -6.44
C ASN A 345 23.53 4.49 -7.79
N GLU A 346 23.11 3.50 -8.59
CA GLU A 346 23.66 3.28 -9.93
C GLU A 346 23.23 4.38 -10.92
N GLU A 347 21.98 4.86 -10.86
CA GLU A 347 21.51 5.97 -11.70
C GLU A 347 22.22 7.30 -11.36
N LEU A 348 22.56 7.54 -10.09
CA LEU A 348 23.31 8.73 -9.67
C LEU A 348 24.78 8.69 -10.13
N LEU A 349 25.37 7.52 -10.33
CA LEU A 349 26.74 7.36 -10.81
C LEU A 349 26.87 7.46 -12.34
N VAL A 350 25.82 7.17 -13.09
CA VAL A 350 25.80 7.24 -14.55
C VAL A 350 25.47 8.66 -15.06
N GLY A 351 24.84 9.51 -14.23
CA GLY A 351 24.48 10.89 -14.58
C GLY A 351 25.60 11.94 -14.43
N THR A 352 26.83 11.54 -14.07
CA THR A 352 27.98 12.44 -13.89
C THR A 352 29.16 12.15 -14.83
N SER A 353 28.89 11.62 -16.01
CA SER A 353 29.93 11.42 -17.06
C SER A 353 29.67 12.29 -18.25
#